data_b6d724638c57b5b6b1558e2d6c822316
#
_entry.id   b6d724638c57b5b6b1558e2d6c822316
#
_cell.length_a   1.000
_cell.length_b   1.000
_cell.length_c   1.000
_cell.angle_alpha   90.00
_cell.angle_beta   90.00
_cell.angle_gamma   90.00
#
_symmetry.space_group_name_H-M   'P 1'
#
loop_
_entity.id
_entity.type
_entity.pdbx_description
1 polymer ?
#
loop_
_entity_poly.entity_id
_entity_poly.type
_entity_poly.pdbx_seq_one_letter_code
_entity_poly.pdbx_strand_id
1 'polypeptide(L)'
;MKRTILQKAAAAALFMLLTAALLAAADFLLVDDVHSYSRVMLQELYADAGNIDTLFLGSSHCYRSVDPAQVDAALGTHSFNAGSSQQLPDGSYYMLKEAAAQNPLKTVYLEMFYTGYNESASANIPLACYLLADHMDWRSPNRYAYLSEMGGLAAYADLLLPARHGIASPSSMPALWKAKLTDGYTPDSYGYVTYPDSGEAYRGRGFVYTTGIPQDGFATLLNVDADAPLSDFGWEYLNKITDFCAENGIRLVLFTAPLPSGYLXXXXVLRRCAAKLLRRT
;
A
#
# COMPACT_ATOMS: atom_id res chain seq x y z
N MET A 1 -38.36 8.26 34.15
CA MET A 1 -37.46 7.20 33.74
C MET A 1 -37.02 7.33 32.27
N LYS A 2 -37.93 7.44 31.28
CA LYS A 2 -37.57 7.57 29.83
C LYS A 2 -36.72 8.81 29.54
N ARG A 3 -37.02 9.97 30.18
CA ARG A 3 -36.27 11.22 29.97
C ARG A 3 -34.81 11.10 30.46
N THR A 4 -34.59 10.38 31.54
CA THR A 4 -33.25 10.16 32.11
C THR A 4 -32.41 9.24 31.22
N ILE A 5 -33.06 8.22 30.64
CA ILE A 5 -32.36 7.33 29.67
C ILE A 5 -31.96 8.11 28.42
N LEU A 6 -32.86 8.94 27.89
CA LEU A 6 -32.56 9.77 26.72
C LEU A 6 -31.42 10.76 26.99
N GLN A 7 -31.41 11.37 28.19
CA GLN A 7 -30.31 12.28 28.57
C GLN A 7 -28.98 11.56 28.69
N LYS A 8 -28.96 10.34 29.23
CA LYS A 8 -27.73 9.54 29.30
C LYS A 8 -27.25 9.12 27.92
N ALA A 9 -28.17 8.73 27.04
CA ALA A 9 -27.83 8.38 25.65
C ALA A 9 -27.28 9.59 24.89
N ALA A 10 -27.89 10.76 25.07
CA ALA A 10 -27.41 11.99 24.45
C ALA A 10 -26.01 12.38 24.98
N ALA A 11 -25.79 12.24 26.28
CA ALA A 11 -24.48 12.53 26.88
C ALA A 11 -23.40 11.56 26.38
N ALA A 12 -23.74 10.28 26.24
CA ALA A 12 -22.81 9.28 25.67
C ALA A 12 -22.50 9.58 24.22
N ALA A 13 -23.52 9.93 23.42
CA ALA A 13 -23.30 10.31 22.00
C ALA A 13 -22.43 11.55 21.88
N LEU A 14 -22.67 12.55 22.70
CA LEU A 14 -21.86 13.78 22.74
C LEU A 14 -20.41 13.46 23.13
N PHE A 15 -20.22 12.63 24.15
CA PHE A 15 -18.88 12.20 24.55
C PHE A 15 -18.13 11.50 23.40
N MET A 16 -18.81 10.57 22.72
CA MET A 16 -18.20 9.88 21.58
C MET A 16 -17.83 10.84 20.46
N LEU A 17 -18.73 11.80 20.16
CA LEU A 17 -18.46 12.82 19.14
C LEU A 17 -17.26 13.69 19.49
N LEU A 18 -17.19 14.14 20.75
CA LEU A 18 -16.07 14.96 21.22
C LEU A 18 -14.76 14.17 21.20
N THR A 19 -14.80 12.90 21.58
CA THR A 19 -13.62 12.03 21.52
C THR A 19 -13.16 11.84 20.07
N ALA A 20 -14.09 11.55 19.16
CA ALA A 20 -13.77 11.40 17.74
C ALA A 20 -13.18 12.69 17.15
N ALA A 21 -13.75 13.84 17.51
CA ALA A 21 -13.25 15.14 17.05
C ALA A 21 -11.85 15.42 17.60
N LEU A 22 -11.59 15.05 18.85
CA LEU A 22 -10.27 15.20 19.48
C LEU A 22 -9.22 14.31 18.80
N LEU A 23 -9.59 13.05 18.52
CA LEU A 23 -8.68 12.12 17.81
C LEU A 23 -8.39 12.62 16.40
N ALA A 24 -9.41 13.07 15.67
CA ALA A 24 -9.24 13.62 14.33
C ALA A 24 -8.36 14.88 14.34
N ALA A 25 -8.53 15.72 15.35
CA ALA A 25 -7.69 16.92 15.50
C ALA A 25 -6.24 16.54 15.81
N ALA A 26 -6.03 15.55 16.67
CA ALA A 26 -4.70 15.06 17.00
C ALA A 26 -4.02 14.47 15.76
N ASP A 27 -4.75 13.67 14.99
CA ASP A 27 -4.26 13.10 13.73
C ASP A 27 -3.85 14.22 12.75
N PHE A 28 -4.75 15.18 12.52
CA PHE A 28 -4.49 16.29 11.62
C PHE A 28 -3.25 17.10 12.05
N LEU A 29 -3.16 17.41 13.36
CA LEU A 29 -2.12 18.29 13.87
C LEU A 29 -0.75 17.61 14.03
N LEU A 30 -0.72 16.31 14.32
CA LEU A 30 0.50 15.64 14.76
C LEU A 30 1.10 14.68 13.73
N VAL A 31 0.29 14.04 12.89
CA VAL A 31 0.79 13.01 11.98
C VAL A 31 1.33 13.65 10.70
N ASP A 32 2.54 13.26 10.30
CA ASP A 32 3.11 13.69 9.01
C ASP A 32 2.76 12.67 7.93
N ASP A 33 1.64 12.88 7.29
CA ASP A 33 1.21 12.10 6.13
C ASP A 33 1.31 12.88 4.80
N VAL A 34 1.79 14.12 4.87
CA VAL A 34 1.92 14.99 3.70
C VAL A 34 2.90 14.39 2.69
N HIS A 35 3.96 13.77 3.19
CA HIS A 35 5.01 13.17 2.35
C HIS A 35 4.74 11.70 2.00
N SER A 36 3.55 11.19 2.31
CA SER A 36 3.23 9.79 2.07
C SER A 36 2.85 9.53 0.61
N TYR A 37 3.69 8.78 -0.11
CA TYR A 37 3.36 8.30 -1.46
C TYR A 37 2.07 7.47 -1.44
N SER A 38 1.88 6.65 -0.40
CA SER A 38 0.69 5.78 -0.30
C SER A 38 -0.60 6.60 -0.15
N ARG A 39 -0.53 7.74 0.56
CA ARG A 39 -1.69 8.64 0.66
C ARG A 39 -2.10 9.15 -0.72
N VAL A 40 -1.16 9.71 -1.46
CA VAL A 40 -1.45 10.27 -2.79
C VAL A 40 -1.89 9.16 -3.74
N MET A 41 -1.20 8.03 -3.71
CA MET A 41 -1.53 6.87 -4.56
C MET A 41 -2.97 6.41 -4.32
N LEU A 42 -3.38 6.26 -3.05
CA LEU A 42 -4.76 5.84 -2.75
C LEU A 42 -5.79 6.90 -3.13
N GLN A 43 -5.48 8.19 -2.91
CA GLN A 43 -6.37 9.27 -3.36
C GLN A 43 -6.57 9.23 -4.89
N GLU A 44 -5.50 9.01 -5.65
CA GLU A 44 -5.60 8.88 -7.10
C GLU A 44 -6.35 7.61 -7.52
N LEU A 45 -6.13 6.49 -6.82
CA LEU A 45 -6.84 5.24 -7.11
C LEU A 45 -8.37 5.45 -7.00
N TYR A 46 -8.80 6.15 -5.96
CA TYR A 46 -10.21 6.45 -5.76
C TYR A 46 -10.73 7.49 -6.75
N ALA A 47 -9.91 8.47 -7.11
CA ALA A 47 -10.31 9.50 -8.08
C ALA A 47 -10.47 8.93 -9.50
N ASP A 48 -9.71 7.86 -9.81
CA ASP A 48 -9.76 7.21 -11.13
C ASP A 48 -10.68 5.96 -11.15
N ALA A 49 -11.58 5.86 -10.17
CA ALA A 49 -12.51 4.74 -10.06
C ALA A 49 -13.35 4.57 -11.33
N GLY A 50 -13.49 3.33 -11.78
CA GLY A 50 -14.25 2.98 -12.98
C GLY A 50 -13.42 2.92 -14.26
N ASN A 51 -12.19 3.37 -14.24
CA ASN A 51 -11.37 3.47 -15.46
C ASN A 51 -10.26 2.42 -15.54
N ILE A 52 -9.72 2.00 -14.40
CA ILE A 52 -8.51 1.17 -14.36
C ILE A 52 -8.83 -0.25 -14.80
N ASP A 53 -8.14 -0.73 -15.85
CA ASP A 53 -8.27 -2.11 -16.32
C ASP A 53 -7.01 -2.97 -16.06
N THR A 54 -5.90 -2.32 -15.73
CA THR A 54 -4.61 -3.00 -15.52
C THR A 54 -3.97 -2.50 -14.22
N LEU A 55 -3.68 -3.40 -13.30
CA LEU A 55 -3.18 -3.04 -11.98
C LEU A 55 -1.80 -3.67 -11.74
N PHE A 56 -0.87 -2.88 -11.23
CA PHE A 56 0.44 -3.36 -10.78
C PHE A 56 0.45 -3.36 -9.26
N LEU A 57 0.93 -4.46 -8.66
CA LEU A 57 0.99 -4.66 -7.21
C LEU A 57 2.40 -5.10 -6.81
N GLY A 58 2.89 -4.56 -5.72
CA GLY A 58 4.19 -4.96 -5.23
C GLY A 58 4.85 -3.93 -4.33
N SER A 59 6.13 -4.09 -4.14
CA SER A 59 6.95 -3.29 -3.23
C SER A 59 7.44 -1.98 -3.87
N SER A 60 8.43 -1.37 -3.23
CA SER A 60 9.12 -0.19 -3.78
C SER A 60 9.80 -0.49 -5.14
N HIS A 61 10.14 -1.74 -5.41
CA HIS A 61 10.67 -2.11 -6.72
C HIS A 61 9.60 -1.95 -7.80
N CYS A 62 8.36 -2.33 -7.50
CA CYS A 62 7.23 -2.19 -8.41
C CYS A 62 6.97 -0.71 -8.73
N TYR A 63 6.76 0.12 -7.70
CA TYR A 63 6.36 1.50 -7.96
C TYR A 63 7.49 2.37 -8.51
N ARG A 64 8.76 1.94 -8.40
CA ARG A 64 9.88 2.66 -9.02
C ARG A 64 10.23 2.17 -10.43
N SER A 65 9.81 0.97 -10.81
CA SER A 65 10.20 0.41 -12.11
C SER A 65 9.08 0.39 -13.15
N VAL A 66 7.81 0.52 -12.73
CA VAL A 66 6.68 0.45 -13.65
C VAL A 66 5.99 1.81 -13.72
N ASP A 67 6.13 2.46 -14.86
CA ASP A 67 5.46 3.74 -15.16
C ASP A 67 4.16 3.45 -15.93
N PRO A 68 2.99 3.64 -15.31
CA PRO A 68 1.72 3.37 -15.98
C PRO A 68 1.53 4.14 -17.29
N ALA A 69 2.06 5.35 -17.38
CA ALA A 69 1.92 6.14 -18.61
C ALA A 69 2.64 5.48 -19.79
N GLN A 70 3.81 4.89 -19.54
CA GLN A 70 4.54 4.17 -20.58
C GLN A 70 3.87 2.84 -20.95
N VAL A 71 3.32 2.14 -19.95
CA VAL A 71 2.56 0.91 -20.18
C VAL A 71 1.34 1.19 -21.07
N ASP A 72 0.59 2.22 -20.73
CA ASP A 72 -0.62 2.59 -21.47
C ASP A 72 -0.29 2.98 -22.92
N ALA A 73 0.78 3.74 -23.12
CA ALA A 73 1.22 4.13 -24.46
C ALA A 73 1.60 2.90 -25.30
N ALA A 74 2.16 1.85 -24.67
CA ALA A 74 2.60 0.66 -25.37
C ALA A 74 1.48 -0.37 -25.60
N LEU A 75 0.55 -0.51 -24.65
CA LEU A 75 -0.43 -1.59 -24.65
C LEU A 75 -1.87 -1.13 -24.88
N GLY A 76 -2.15 0.16 -24.84
CA GLY A 76 -3.50 0.68 -24.98
C GLY A 76 -4.38 0.37 -23.77
N THR A 77 -3.78 0.29 -22.58
CA THR A 77 -4.48 0.01 -21.32
C THR A 77 -4.79 1.30 -20.57
N HIS A 78 -5.49 1.16 -19.45
CA HIS A 78 -5.58 2.23 -18.44
C HIS A 78 -5.03 1.63 -17.14
N SER A 79 -3.75 1.81 -16.93
CA SER A 79 -3.03 1.12 -15.88
C SER A 79 -2.78 1.99 -14.64
N PHE A 80 -2.61 1.33 -13.51
CA PHE A 80 -2.36 1.97 -12.22
C PHE A 80 -1.35 1.13 -11.43
N ASN A 81 -0.44 1.79 -10.75
CA ASN A 81 0.57 1.14 -9.91
C ASN A 81 0.17 1.32 -8.44
N ALA A 82 -0.31 0.24 -7.82
CA ALA A 82 -0.74 0.24 -6.41
C ALA A 82 0.33 -0.41 -5.51
N GLY A 83 1.58 -0.28 -5.90
CA GLY A 83 2.70 -0.70 -5.06
C GLY A 83 3.00 0.31 -3.96
N SER A 84 3.50 -0.17 -2.84
CA SER A 84 3.90 0.70 -1.73
C SER A 84 5.22 0.23 -1.11
N SER A 85 5.80 1.05 -0.25
CA SER A 85 7.09 0.74 0.36
C SER A 85 6.99 -0.53 1.20
N GLN A 86 7.86 -1.50 0.92
CA GLN A 86 7.90 -2.79 1.62
C GLN A 86 6.56 -3.52 1.64
N GLN A 87 5.74 -3.34 0.61
CA GLN A 87 4.44 -4.00 0.53
C GLN A 87 4.62 -5.52 0.50
N LEU A 88 4.01 -6.19 1.46
CA LEU A 88 4.02 -7.64 1.57
C LEU A 88 2.85 -8.24 0.77
N PRO A 89 2.82 -9.58 0.60
CA PRO A 89 1.73 -10.22 -0.16
C PRO A 89 0.31 -9.94 0.35
N ASP A 90 0.15 -9.78 1.66
CA ASP A 90 -1.14 -9.42 2.27
C ASP A 90 -1.58 -8.01 1.85
N GLY A 91 -0.66 -7.05 1.88
CA GLY A 91 -0.93 -5.70 1.39
C GLY A 91 -1.33 -5.72 -0.09
N SER A 92 -0.64 -6.53 -0.90
CA SER A 92 -0.98 -6.71 -2.31
C SER A 92 -2.38 -7.31 -2.48
N TYR A 93 -2.75 -8.29 -1.65
CA TYR A 93 -4.08 -8.90 -1.69
C TYR A 93 -5.19 -7.87 -1.37
N TYR A 94 -5.00 -7.09 -0.31
CA TYR A 94 -6.02 -6.11 0.08
C TYR A 94 -6.09 -4.93 -0.89
N MET A 95 -4.96 -4.53 -1.47
CA MET A 95 -4.95 -3.51 -2.52
C MET A 95 -5.63 -4.02 -3.80
N LEU A 96 -5.44 -5.29 -4.15
CA LEU A 96 -6.16 -5.92 -5.26
C LEU A 96 -7.68 -5.84 -5.04
N LYS A 97 -8.14 -6.26 -3.86
CA LYS A 97 -9.57 -6.21 -3.51
C LYS A 97 -10.12 -4.79 -3.55
N GLU A 98 -9.34 -3.84 -3.02
CA GLU A 98 -9.74 -2.44 -2.98
C GLU A 98 -9.88 -1.86 -4.40
N ALA A 99 -8.91 -2.12 -5.26
CA ALA A 99 -8.95 -1.67 -6.64
C ALA A 99 -10.08 -2.34 -7.44
N ALA A 100 -10.25 -3.67 -7.27
CA ALA A 100 -11.26 -4.44 -7.98
C ALA A 100 -12.70 -4.05 -7.58
N ALA A 101 -12.88 -3.59 -6.34
CA ALA A 101 -14.20 -3.15 -5.87
C ALA A 101 -14.72 -1.93 -6.65
N GLN A 102 -13.84 -1.20 -7.30
CA GLN A 102 -14.17 0.07 -7.92
C GLN A 102 -13.80 0.12 -9.42
N ASN A 103 -13.14 -0.90 -9.95
CA ASN A 103 -12.57 -0.84 -11.30
C ASN A 103 -12.80 -2.15 -12.06
N PRO A 104 -13.00 -2.09 -13.39
CA PRO A 104 -13.19 -3.27 -14.24
C PRO A 104 -11.84 -3.92 -14.59
N LEU A 105 -11.13 -4.42 -13.59
CA LEU A 105 -9.80 -4.99 -13.79
C LEU A 105 -9.84 -6.18 -14.75
N LYS A 106 -8.95 -6.18 -15.72
CA LYS A 106 -8.74 -7.28 -16.68
C LYS A 106 -7.42 -8.00 -16.44
N THR A 107 -6.39 -7.24 -16.05
CA THR A 107 -5.05 -7.80 -15.83
C THR A 107 -4.44 -7.25 -14.55
N VAL A 108 -3.85 -8.14 -13.79
CA VAL A 108 -3.07 -7.79 -12.59
C VAL A 108 -1.66 -8.30 -12.77
N TYR A 109 -0.70 -7.43 -12.60
CA TYR A 109 0.73 -7.75 -12.57
C TYR A 109 1.18 -7.75 -11.11
N LEU A 110 1.58 -8.91 -10.60
CA LEU A 110 2.01 -9.07 -9.22
C LEU A 110 3.53 -9.24 -9.16
N GLU A 111 4.18 -8.29 -8.51
CA GLU A 111 5.61 -8.37 -8.29
C GLU A 111 5.93 -9.46 -7.28
N MET A 112 6.81 -10.37 -7.67
CA MET A 112 7.31 -11.43 -6.82
C MET A 112 8.60 -10.97 -6.14
N PHE A 113 8.46 -10.04 -5.20
CA PHE A 113 9.60 -9.57 -4.41
C PHE A 113 9.98 -10.65 -3.40
N TYR A 114 11.09 -11.29 -3.66
CA TYR A 114 11.49 -12.53 -3.00
C TYR A 114 11.50 -12.46 -1.47
N THR A 115 11.99 -11.36 -0.87
CA THR A 115 12.03 -11.26 0.60
C THR A 115 10.63 -11.18 1.19
N GLY A 116 9.70 -10.50 0.54
CA GLY A 116 8.34 -10.38 1.01
C GLY A 116 7.60 -11.71 1.07
N TYR A 117 7.96 -12.64 0.19
CA TYR A 117 7.33 -13.96 0.17
C TYR A 117 7.99 -14.97 1.12
N ASN A 118 9.16 -14.64 1.64
CA ASN A 118 9.87 -15.49 2.62
C ASN A 118 9.65 -15.02 4.07
N GLU A 119 9.10 -13.82 4.26
CA GLU A 119 8.87 -13.26 5.59
C GLU A 119 7.59 -13.80 6.21
N SER A 120 7.48 -13.65 7.52
CA SER A 120 6.26 -13.95 8.25
C SER A 120 5.41 -12.68 8.41
N ALA A 121 4.12 -12.88 8.62
CA ALA A 121 3.18 -11.78 8.84
C ALA A 121 3.61 -10.84 9.97
N SER A 122 4.20 -11.39 11.02
CA SER A 122 4.56 -10.63 12.22
C SER A 122 5.70 -9.62 12.00
N ALA A 123 6.47 -9.76 10.92
CA ALA A 123 7.68 -8.97 10.72
C ALA A 123 7.40 -7.48 10.48
N ASN A 124 6.33 -7.16 9.73
CA ASN A 124 6.08 -5.80 9.26
C ASN A 124 4.64 -5.31 9.43
N ILE A 125 3.89 -5.85 10.39
CA ILE A 125 2.49 -5.43 10.63
C ILE A 125 2.37 -3.90 10.78
N PRO A 126 3.17 -3.25 11.64
CA PRO A 126 3.01 -1.80 11.80
C PRO A 126 3.21 -1.02 10.50
N LEU A 127 4.24 -1.38 9.74
CA LEU A 127 4.54 -0.67 8.48
C LEU A 127 3.42 -0.88 7.46
N ALA A 128 2.92 -2.10 7.33
CA ALA A 128 1.81 -2.39 6.42
C ALA A 128 0.57 -1.59 6.78
N CYS A 129 0.23 -1.52 8.07
CA CYS A 129 -0.92 -0.75 8.53
C CYS A 129 -0.76 0.74 8.18
N TYR A 130 0.41 1.30 8.48
CA TYR A 130 0.64 2.74 8.33
C TYR A 130 0.68 3.16 6.86
N LEU A 131 1.26 2.33 6.01
CA LEU A 131 1.43 2.69 4.60
C LEU A 131 0.16 2.51 3.78
N LEU A 132 -0.72 1.62 4.15
CA LEU A 132 -1.93 1.34 3.38
C LEU A 132 -3.20 1.61 4.18
N ALA A 133 -3.39 0.90 5.29
CA ALA A 133 -4.67 0.93 6.00
C ALA A 133 -5.04 2.34 6.50
N ASP A 134 -4.05 3.15 6.90
CA ASP A 134 -4.33 4.52 7.36
C ASP A 134 -4.91 5.39 6.24
N HIS A 135 -4.57 5.09 4.99
CA HIS A 135 -4.98 5.90 3.83
C HIS A 135 -6.13 5.27 3.02
N MET A 136 -6.51 4.02 3.30
CA MET A 136 -7.70 3.41 2.68
C MET A 136 -8.96 4.12 3.15
N ASP A 137 -9.97 4.19 2.26
CA ASP A 137 -11.26 4.82 2.61
C ASP A 137 -11.81 4.21 3.91
N TRP A 138 -12.18 5.08 4.85
CA TRP A 138 -12.72 4.65 6.14
C TRP A 138 -14.01 3.82 6.02
N ARG A 139 -14.69 3.91 4.87
CA ARG A 139 -15.90 3.12 4.60
C ARG A 139 -15.59 1.77 3.98
N SER A 140 -14.33 1.55 3.56
CA SER A 140 -13.98 0.31 2.87
C SER A 140 -13.99 -0.89 3.81
N PRO A 141 -14.76 -1.94 3.50
CA PRO A 141 -14.69 -3.17 4.29
C PRO A 141 -13.31 -3.84 4.19
N ASN A 142 -12.58 -3.62 3.10
CA ASN A 142 -11.24 -4.19 2.93
C ASN A 142 -10.25 -3.63 3.94
N ARG A 143 -10.39 -2.35 4.29
CA ARG A 143 -9.57 -1.72 5.35
C ARG A 143 -9.70 -2.49 6.66
N TYR A 144 -10.93 -2.76 7.07
CA TYR A 144 -11.20 -3.42 8.34
C TYR A 144 -10.84 -4.91 8.32
N ALA A 145 -11.06 -5.57 7.18
CA ALA A 145 -10.66 -6.97 7.00
C ALA A 145 -9.13 -7.09 7.09
N TYR A 146 -8.39 -6.19 6.44
CA TYR A 146 -6.93 -6.16 6.49
C TYR A 146 -6.44 -6.00 7.94
N LEU A 147 -6.96 -5.01 8.64
CA LEU A 147 -6.57 -4.74 10.03
C LEU A 147 -6.90 -5.92 10.95
N SER A 148 -8.07 -6.53 10.75
CA SER A 148 -8.51 -7.67 11.55
C SER A 148 -7.59 -8.89 11.36
N GLU A 149 -7.22 -9.14 10.11
CA GLU A 149 -6.36 -10.28 9.77
C GLU A 149 -4.92 -10.06 10.24
N MET A 150 -4.44 -8.82 10.17
CA MET A 150 -3.06 -8.48 10.53
C MET A 150 -2.81 -8.39 12.03
N GLY A 151 -3.72 -7.84 12.79
CA GLY A 151 -3.45 -7.56 14.21
C GLY A 151 -4.64 -7.68 15.14
N GLY A 152 -5.79 -8.08 14.65
CA GLY A 152 -6.99 -8.19 15.47
C GLY A 152 -7.33 -6.88 16.17
N LEU A 153 -7.76 -6.96 17.43
CA LEU A 153 -8.19 -5.78 18.19
C LEU A 153 -7.07 -4.75 18.38
N ALA A 154 -5.81 -5.18 18.42
CA ALA A 154 -4.69 -4.24 18.60
C ALA A 154 -4.54 -3.33 17.37
N ALA A 155 -4.73 -3.86 16.17
CA ALA A 155 -4.66 -3.06 14.95
C ALA A 155 -5.79 -2.02 14.90
N TYR A 156 -6.98 -2.35 15.42
CA TYR A 156 -8.06 -1.35 15.50
C TYR A 156 -7.73 -0.23 16.49
N ALA A 157 -7.03 -0.54 17.58
CA ALA A 157 -6.59 0.49 18.52
C ALA A 157 -5.57 1.42 17.87
N ASP A 158 -4.67 0.88 17.05
CA ASP A 158 -3.69 1.69 16.31
C ASP A 158 -4.39 2.59 15.30
N LEU A 159 -5.45 2.11 14.66
CA LEU A 159 -6.24 2.91 13.72
C LEU A 159 -6.89 4.14 14.40
N LEU A 160 -7.27 3.98 15.67
CA LEU A 160 -7.88 5.09 16.43
C LEU A 160 -6.86 6.13 16.90
N LEU A 161 -5.58 5.78 16.86
CA LEU A 161 -4.50 6.65 17.33
C LEU A 161 -3.36 6.70 16.30
N PRO A 162 -3.60 7.27 15.11
CA PRO A 162 -2.57 7.33 14.06
C PRO A 162 -1.28 8.02 14.51
N ALA A 163 -1.38 8.94 15.49
CA ALA A 163 -0.19 9.60 16.07
C ALA A 163 0.80 8.60 16.69
N ARG A 164 0.39 7.37 16.99
CA ARG A 164 1.32 6.32 17.44
C ARG A 164 2.30 5.90 16.35
N HIS A 165 1.94 6.10 15.09
CA HIS A 165 2.77 5.69 13.95
C HIS A 165 3.91 6.67 13.67
N GLY A 166 3.77 7.89 14.11
CA GLY A 166 4.80 8.89 13.98
C GLY A 166 4.26 10.29 14.19
N ILE A 167 4.87 11.00 15.10
CA ILE A 167 4.53 12.40 15.37
C ILE A 167 5.56 13.28 14.67
N ALA A 168 5.05 14.25 13.91
CA ALA A 168 5.90 15.24 13.25
C ALA A 168 6.79 15.97 14.29
N SER A 169 8.01 16.30 13.91
CA SER A 169 8.86 17.06 14.80
C SER A 169 8.24 18.44 15.08
N PRO A 170 8.40 18.99 16.29
CA PRO A 170 7.83 20.31 16.56
C PRO A 170 8.27 21.38 15.58
N SER A 171 9.49 21.29 15.05
CA SER A 171 10.00 22.26 14.08
C SER A 171 9.35 22.14 12.70
N SER A 172 8.85 20.96 12.32
CA SER A 172 8.19 20.74 11.03
C SER A 172 6.68 21.01 11.07
N MET A 173 6.08 21.07 12.25
CA MET A 173 4.62 21.23 12.39
C MET A 173 4.05 22.44 11.65
N PRO A 174 4.62 23.65 11.71
CA PRO A 174 4.02 24.78 10.99
C PRO A 174 3.98 24.57 9.48
N ALA A 175 5.02 23.96 8.91
CA ALA A 175 5.03 23.64 7.47
C ALA A 175 4.01 22.56 7.15
N LEU A 176 3.90 21.55 8.01
CA LEU A 176 2.92 20.47 7.88
C LEU A 176 1.48 21.02 7.88
N TRP A 177 1.15 21.87 8.84
CA TRP A 177 -0.19 22.47 8.93
C TRP A 177 -0.50 23.33 7.69
N LYS A 178 0.48 24.12 7.26
CA LYS A 178 0.32 24.93 6.05
C LYS A 178 0.05 24.02 4.85
N ALA A 179 0.79 22.93 4.69
CA ALA A 179 0.60 21.97 3.59
C ALA A 179 -0.79 21.37 3.62
N LYS A 180 -1.25 20.91 4.80
CA LYS A 180 -2.58 20.29 4.96
C LYS A 180 -3.74 21.24 4.68
N LEU A 181 -3.51 22.55 4.78
CA LEU A 181 -4.53 23.58 4.56
C LEU A 181 -4.47 24.20 3.16
N THR A 182 -3.61 23.69 2.29
CA THR A 182 -3.42 24.24 0.94
C THR A 182 -3.63 23.16 -0.12
N ASP A 183 -3.58 23.60 -1.37
CA ASP A 183 -3.77 22.72 -2.53
C ASP A 183 -2.71 21.62 -2.64
N GLY A 184 -1.60 21.75 -1.94
CA GLY A 184 -0.56 20.72 -1.91
C GLY A 184 -0.98 19.43 -1.24
N TYR A 185 -2.12 19.43 -0.55
CA TYR A 185 -2.65 18.22 0.10
C TYR A 185 -3.69 17.50 -0.75
N THR A 186 -3.93 17.96 -1.97
CA THR A 186 -4.90 17.36 -2.88
C THR A 186 -4.24 16.31 -3.77
N PRO A 187 -5.03 15.41 -4.38
CA PRO A 187 -4.49 14.40 -5.31
C PRO A 187 -3.75 14.98 -6.50
N ASP A 188 -4.13 16.16 -6.95
CA ASP A 188 -3.56 16.78 -8.14
C ASP A 188 -2.20 17.45 -7.90
N SER A 189 -1.76 17.52 -6.66
CA SER A 189 -0.50 18.17 -6.32
C SER A 189 0.50 17.17 -5.77
N TYR A 190 1.60 17.00 -6.49
CA TYR A 190 2.67 16.08 -6.12
C TYR A 190 3.87 16.79 -5.46
N GLY A 191 3.75 18.08 -5.20
CA GLY A 191 4.85 18.88 -4.70
C GLY A 191 5.42 18.39 -3.37
N TYR A 192 4.53 17.95 -2.49
CA TYR A 192 4.94 17.51 -1.15
C TYR A 192 5.44 16.08 -1.10
N VAL A 193 5.20 15.29 -2.15
CA VAL A 193 5.72 13.91 -2.22
C VAL A 193 6.88 13.80 -3.20
N THR A 194 7.53 14.92 -3.46
CA THR A 194 8.77 15.00 -4.24
C THR A 194 9.92 15.27 -3.28
N TYR A 195 10.95 14.47 -3.37
CA TYR A 195 12.14 14.59 -2.51
C TYR A 195 13.36 14.89 -3.38
N PRO A 196 13.60 16.19 -3.70
CA PRO A 196 14.71 16.56 -4.59
C PRO A 196 16.08 16.08 -4.12
N ASP A 197 16.31 16.10 -2.80
CA ASP A 197 17.58 15.68 -2.24
C ASP A 197 17.84 14.18 -2.37
N SER A 198 16.78 13.37 -2.45
CA SER A 198 16.89 11.93 -2.66
C SER A 198 16.84 11.54 -4.14
N GLY A 199 16.55 12.50 -5.02
CA GLY A 199 16.34 12.23 -6.43
C GLY A 199 15.03 11.52 -6.74
N GLU A 200 14.07 11.55 -5.82
CA GLU A 200 12.76 10.92 -5.99
C GLU A 200 11.68 11.95 -6.28
N ALA A 201 10.76 11.60 -7.17
CA ALA A 201 9.61 12.44 -7.49
C ALA A 201 8.40 11.57 -7.84
N TYR A 202 7.29 11.81 -7.18
CA TYR A 202 6.02 11.18 -7.52
C TYR A 202 5.55 11.73 -8.87
N ARG A 203 5.11 10.85 -9.77
CA ARG A 203 4.75 11.21 -11.16
C ARG A 203 3.33 10.85 -11.52
N GLY A 204 2.54 10.43 -10.54
CA GLY A 204 1.13 10.09 -10.74
C GLY A 204 0.89 8.60 -10.91
N ARG A 205 -0.33 8.22 -10.64
CA ARG A 205 -0.83 6.85 -10.74
C ARG A 205 0.08 5.82 -10.05
N GLY A 206 0.64 6.22 -8.89
CA GLY A 206 1.47 5.37 -8.06
C GLY A 206 2.94 5.26 -8.49
N PHE A 207 3.36 5.93 -9.56
CA PHE A 207 4.74 5.84 -10.04
C PHE A 207 5.64 6.85 -9.33
N VAL A 208 6.78 6.38 -8.84
CA VAL A 208 7.82 7.22 -8.23
C VAL A 208 9.06 7.14 -9.10
N TYR A 209 9.33 8.19 -9.82
CA TYR A 209 10.55 8.33 -10.62
C TYR A 209 11.74 8.53 -9.69
N THR A 210 12.86 7.90 -9.98
CA THR A 210 14.09 8.10 -9.21
C THR A 210 15.30 8.25 -10.14
N THR A 211 16.19 9.18 -9.78
CA THR A 211 17.49 9.35 -10.42
C THR A 211 18.61 8.76 -9.56
N GLY A 212 18.27 8.21 -8.39
CA GLY A 212 19.24 7.62 -7.50
C GLY A 212 19.94 6.41 -8.12
N ILE A 213 21.27 6.45 -8.12
CA ILE A 213 22.08 5.32 -8.58
C ILE A 213 22.59 4.59 -7.33
N PRO A 214 22.25 3.30 -7.15
CA PRO A 214 22.76 2.56 -6.00
C PRO A 214 24.28 2.58 -5.98
N GLN A 215 24.86 2.90 -4.83
CA GLN A 215 26.30 2.85 -4.68
C GLN A 215 26.78 1.40 -4.58
N ASP A 216 28.02 1.17 -4.95
CA ASP A 216 28.65 -0.15 -4.90
C ASP A 216 28.55 -0.73 -3.49
N GLY A 217 28.28 -2.02 -3.40
CA GLY A 217 28.16 -2.74 -2.14
C GLY A 217 26.75 -3.05 -1.70
N PHE A 218 25.73 -2.48 -2.35
CA PHE A 218 24.33 -2.76 -2.01
C PHE A 218 24.00 -4.25 -2.23
N ALA A 219 24.66 -4.88 -3.21
CA ALA A 219 24.45 -6.29 -3.54
C ALA A 219 24.84 -7.25 -2.41
N THR A 220 25.77 -6.82 -1.52
CA THR A 220 26.23 -7.68 -0.42
C THR A 220 25.30 -7.67 0.80
N LEU A 221 24.31 -6.77 0.81
CA LEU A 221 23.39 -6.66 1.94
C LEU A 221 22.22 -7.66 1.87
N LEU A 222 22.03 -8.28 0.72
CA LEU A 222 20.91 -9.22 0.53
C LEU A 222 21.45 -10.63 0.42
N ASN A 223 21.60 -11.27 1.56
CA ASN A 223 21.96 -12.69 1.62
C ASN A 223 20.71 -13.50 1.30
N VAL A 224 20.36 -13.50 0.00
CA VAL A 224 19.14 -14.17 -0.46
C VAL A 224 19.45 -15.61 -0.79
N ASP A 225 18.87 -16.52 -0.03
CA ASP A 225 18.87 -17.92 -0.40
C ASP A 225 17.86 -18.14 -1.51
N ALA A 226 18.37 -18.27 -2.74
CA ALA A 226 17.53 -18.50 -3.91
C ALA A 226 16.76 -19.83 -3.82
N ASP A 227 17.21 -20.72 -2.94
CA ASP A 227 16.58 -22.03 -2.72
C ASP A 227 15.61 -22.04 -1.54
N ALA A 228 15.51 -20.94 -0.80
CA ALA A 228 14.56 -20.85 0.31
C ALA A 228 13.13 -21.04 -0.18
N PRO A 229 12.33 -21.87 0.49
CA PRO A 229 10.93 -22.01 0.11
C PRO A 229 10.16 -20.75 0.48
N LEU A 230 9.04 -20.53 -0.17
CA LEU A 230 8.12 -19.50 0.28
C LEU A 230 7.62 -19.86 1.68
N SER A 231 7.46 -18.85 2.51
CA SER A 231 6.86 -19.02 3.84
C SER A 231 5.39 -19.44 3.70
N ASP A 232 4.81 -19.99 4.75
CA ASP A 232 3.38 -20.30 4.77
C ASP A 232 2.56 -19.03 4.52
N PHE A 233 2.99 -17.90 5.07
CA PHE A 233 2.38 -16.59 4.83
C PHE A 233 2.45 -16.22 3.34
N GLY A 234 3.61 -16.35 2.72
CA GLY A 234 3.79 -16.05 1.30
C GLY A 234 2.88 -16.92 0.42
N TRP A 235 2.81 -18.23 0.73
CA TRP A 235 1.93 -19.15 0.01
C TRP A 235 0.46 -18.82 0.22
N GLU A 236 0.06 -18.52 1.44
CA GLU A 236 -1.33 -18.21 1.76
C GLU A 236 -1.83 -17.04 0.88
N TYR A 237 -1.08 -15.94 0.88
CA TYR A 237 -1.53 -14.75 0.14
C TYR A 237 -1.36 -14.89 -1.37
N LEU A 238 -0.35 -15.62 -1.83
CA LEU A 238 -0.23 -15.89 -3.26
C LEU A 238 -1.45 -16.71 -3.74
N ASN A 239 -1.90 -17.69 -2.96
CA ASN A 239 -3.10 -18.46 -3.27
C ASN A 239 -4.34 -17.56 -3.24
N LYS A 240 -4.51 -16.73 -2.19
CA LYS A 240 -5.63 -15.78 -2.09
C LYS A 240 -5.72 -14.87 -3.32
N ILE A 241 -4.57 -14.35 -3.78
CA ILE A 241 -4.51 -13.48 -4.96
C ILE A 241 -4.88 -14.26 -6.23
N THR A 242 -4.32 -15.47 -6.38
CA THR A 242 -4.57 -16.32 -7.55
C THR A 242 -6.06 -16.69 -7.62
N ASP A 243 -6.63 -17.14 -6.50
CA ASP A 243 -8.03 -17.55 -6.43
C ASP A 243 -8.95 -16.35 -6.71
N PHE A 244 -8.69 -15.20 -6.10
CA PHE A 244 -9.45 -13.98 -6.34
C PHE A 244 -9.43 -13.59 -7.82
N CYS A 245 -8.27 -13.62 -8.46
CA CYS A 245 -8.15 -13.28 -9.88
C CYS A 245 -8.94 -14.27 -10.73
N ALA A 246 -8.84 -15.58 -10.45
CA ALA A 246 -9.55 -16.62 -11.18
C ALA A 246 -11.07 -16.45 -11.03
N GLU A 247 -11.56 -16.24 -9.82
CA GLU A 247 -12.99 -16.08 -9.53
C GLU A 247 -13.60 -14.85 -10.20
N ASN A 248 -12.79 -13.82 -10.44
CA ASN A 248 -13.26 -12.56 -11.04
C ASN A 248 -12.88 -12.42 -12.52
N GLY A 249 -12.32 -13.49 -13.14
CA GLY A 249 -11.96 -13.48 -14.54
C GLY A 249 -10.80 -12.51 -14.87
N ILE A 250 -9.95 -12.25 -13.89
CA ILE A 250 -8.81 -11.33 -14.03
C ILE A 250 -7.57 -12.14 -14.39
N ARG A 251 -6.86 -11.72 -15.43
CA ARG A 251 -5.59 -12.35 -15.81
C ARG A 251 -4.50 -11.96 -14.81
N LEU A 252 -3.88 -12.93 -14.15
CA LEU A 252 -2.77 -12.69 -13.23
C LEU A 252 -1.45 -12.95 -13.95
N VAL A 253 -0.54 -12.00 -13.87
CA VAL A 253 0.82 -12.10 -14.42
C VAL A 253 1.82 -11.88 -13.29
N LEU A 254 2.67 -12.88 -13.04
CA LEU A 254 3.74 -12.75 -12.05
C LEU A 254 4.98 -12.17 -12.73
N PHE A 255 5.61 -11.16 -12.11
CA PHE A 255 6.82 -10.55 -12.65
C PHE A 255 7.81 -10.23 -11.53
N THR A 256 9.04 -9.98 -11.89
CA THR A 256 10.04 -9.39 -11.00
C THR A 256 10.48 -8.07 -11.60
N ALA A 257 10.57 -7.05 -10.76
CA ALA A 257 11.13 -5.77 -11.18
C ALA A 257 12.58 -5.96 -11.65
N PRO A 258 13.06 -5.14 -12.58
CA PRO A 258 14.46 -5.23 -13.02
C PRO A 258 15.41 -5.11 -11.82
N LEU A 259 16.35 -6.04 -11.75
CA LEU A 259 17.36 -6.07 -10.69
C LEU A 259 18.75 -6.08 -11.34
N PRO A 260 19.75 -5.48 -10.68
CA PRO A 260 21.13 -5.60 -11.13
C PRO A 260 21.55 -7.07 -11.26
N SER A 261 22.49 -7.35 -12.16
CA SER A 261 22.92 -8.72 -12.45
C SER A 261 23.38 -9.53 -11.23
N GLY A 262 23.87 -8.87 -10.20
CA GLY A 262 24.26 -9.53 -8.94
C GLY A 262 23.10 -10.13 -8.15
N TYR A 263 21.87 -9.86 -8.54
CA TYR A 263 20.66 -10.31 -7.82
C TYR A 263 19.90 -11.43 -8.57
N LEU A 264 20.56 -12.06 -9.51
CA LEU A 264 19.90 -13.09 -10.36
C LEU A 264 19.30 -14.31 -9.60
N UNK A 265 19.62 -14.43 -8.53
CA UNK A 265 19.09 -15.43 -7.65
C UNK A 265 17.62 -15.31 -7.40
N UNK A 266 17.22 -14.23 -7.50
CA UNK A 266 15.83 -13.98 -7.32
C UNK A 266 14.95 -14.51 -8.46
N UNK A 267 15.34 -14.64 -9.39
CA UNK A 267 14.65 -15.25 -10.47
C UNK A 267 14.33 -16.70 -10.26
N UNK A 268 14.91 -17.27 -9.47
CA UNK A 268 14.67 -18.59 -9.08
C UNK A 268 13.40 -18.75 -8.30
N VAL A 269 13.08 -17.92 -7.43
CA VAL A 269 11.81 -17.89 -6.70
C VAL A 269 10.63 -17.79 -7.67
N LEU A 270 10.67 -16.86 -8.57
CA LEU A 270 9.60 -16.69 -9.56
C LEU A 270 9.35 -17.99 -10.35
N ARG A 271 10.40 -18.62 -10.83
CA ARG A 271 10.27 -19.88 -11.59
C ARG A 271 9.62 -20.99 -10.77
N ARG A 272 9.95 -21.07 -9.50
CA ARG A 272 9.37 -22.09 -8.59
C ARG A 272 7.90 -21.82 -8.31
N CYS A 273 7.54 -20.56 -8.08
CA CYS A 273 6.15 -20.17 -7.87
C CYS A 273 5.30 -20.48 -9.10
N ALA A 274 5.78 -20.09 -10.27
CA ALA A 274 5.10 -20.37 -11.52
C ALA A 274 4.92 -21.88 -11.77
N ALA A 275 5.98 -22.66 -11.55
CA ALA A 275 5.92 -24.11 -11.74
C ALA A 275 4.96 -24.80 -10.77
N LYS A 276 4.83 -24.27 -9.55
CA LYS A 276 3.92 -24.87 -8.55
C LYS A 276 2.47 -24.46 -8.79
N LEU A 277 2.24 -23.22 -9.24
CA LEU A 277 0.90 -22.77 -9.63
C LEU A 277 0.37 -23.53 -10.85
N LEU A 278 1.25 -23.74 -11.87
CA LEU A 278 0.89 -24.48 -13.07
C LEU A 278 0.52 -25.95 -12.83
N ARG A 279 0.92 -26.52 -11.69
CA ARG A 279 0.56 -27.88 -11.32
C ARG A 279 -0.82 -27.99 -10.64
N ARG A 280 -1.43 -26.85 -10.32
CA ARG A 280 -2.77 -26.80 -9.68
C ARG A 280 -3.91 -26.61 -10.68
N THR A 281 -3.59 -26.17 -11.92
CA THR A 281 -4.54 -26.05 -13.03
C THR A 281 -4.57 -27.34 -13.86
#